data_bff91dcf5240e5576480df045d19fcbd
#
_entry.id   bff91dcf5240e5576480df045d19fcbd
#
_cell.length_a   1.000
_cell.length_b   1.000
_cell.length_c   1.000
_cell.angle_alpha   90.00
_cell.angle_beta   90.00
_cell.angle_gamma   90.00
#
_symmetry.space_group_name_H-M   'P 1'
#
loop_
_entity.id
_entity.type
_entity.pdbx_description
1 polymer ?
#
loop_
_entity_poly.entity_id
_entity_poly.type
_entity_poly.pdbx_seq_one_letter_code
_entity_poly.pdbx_strand_id
1 'polypeptide(L)'
;MHPMKTCNKCKETLEYDKFAKNRSQKDGYENYCKPCKNIYNKSNYGNKFTKLYLKKGGYGIYKMLNLETKEYYIGKGWLNERKVDHFSKLKANKHSNPYMQKSYILFPNFEFQILEKCEPELGSLRERTYIIEAFLKEENKLLNQHITLRWDKLQE
;
A
#
# COMPACT_ATOMS: atom_id res chain seq x y z
N MET A 1 1.72 38.56 -32.70
CA MET A 1 2.74 37.52 -32.36
C MET A 1 2.21 36.71 -31.19
N HIS A 2 2.14 35.39 -31.33
CA HIS A 2 1.76 34.56 -30.18
C HIS A 2 2.91 34.51 -29.18
N PRO A 3 2.63 34.60 -27.87
CA PRO A 3 3.68 34.55 -26.87
C PRO A 3 4.34 33.18 -26.89
N MET A 4 5.67 33.14 -26.76
CA MET A 4 6.51 31.95 -26.85
C MET A 4 7.19 31.67 -25.51
N LYS A 5 7.40 30.41 -25.19
CA LYS A 5 8.10 29.96 -23.98
C LYS A 5 9.07 28.81 -24.29
N THR A 6 10.25 28.85 -23.69
CA THR A 6 11.25 27.76 -23.84
C THR A 6 11.02 26.64 -22.84
N CYS A 7 10.93 25.42 -23.34
CA CYS A 7 10.83 24.23 -22.50
C CYS A 7 12.17 23.92 -21.81
N ASN A 8 12.16 23.79 -20.49
CA ASN A 8 13.38 23.51 -19.72
C ASN A 8 13.99 22.13 -19.98
N LYS A 9 13.22 21.19 -20.59
CA LYS A 9 13.69 19.83 -20.87
C LYS A 9 14.22 19.66 -22.30
N CYS A 10 13.41 19.93 -23.32
CA CYS A 10 13.83 19.79 -24.73
C CYS A 10 14.53 21.04 -25.28
N LYS A 11 14.49 22.17 -24.55
CA LYS A 11 15.07 23.45 -24.92
C LYS A 11 14.43 24.09 -26.16
N GLU A 12 13.35 23.56 -26.69
CA GLU A 12 12.57 24.14 -27.77
C GLU A 12 11.75 25.35 -27.30
N THR A 13 11.69 26.38 -28.12
CA THR A 13 10.83 27.54 -27.89
C THR A 13 9.50 27.33 -28.62
N LEU A 14 8.43 27.20 -27.84
CA LEU A 14 7.10 26.79 -28.28
C LEU A 14 6.05 27.81 -27.84
N GLU A 15 4.89 27.81 -28.50
CA GLU A 15 3.74 28.62 -28.09
C GLU A 15 3.22 28.18 -26.71
N TYR A 16 2.63 29.10 -25.96
CA TYR A 16 2.11 28.79 -24.59
C TYR A 16 1.05 27.70 -24.56
N ASP A 17 0.30 27.48 -25.66
CA ASP A 17 -0.68 26.41 -25.80
C ASP A 17 -0.04 25.00 -25.66
N LYS A 18 1.26 24.86 -25.91
CA LYS A 18 2.04 23.61 -25.75
C LYS A 18 2.42 23.33 -24.31
N PHE A 19 2.13 24.25 -23.38
CA PHE A 19 2.37 24.09 -21.94
C PHE A 19 1.05 23.94 -21.19
N ALA A 20 1.08 23.19 -20.10
CA ALA A 20 -0.07 23.10 -19.18
C ALA A 20 -0.12 24.35 -18.29
N LYS A 21 -1.32 24.77 -17.89
CA LYS A 21 -1.49 25.88 -16.94
C LYS A 21 -0.97 25.47 -15.56
N ASN A 22 -0.24 26.37 -14.90
CA ASN A 22 0.25 26.20 -13.55
C ASN A 22 0.25 27.53 -12.79
N ARG A 23 -0.72 27.72 -11.90
CA ARG A 23 -0.90 28.96 -11.13
C ARG A 23 0.25 29.26 -10.17
N SER A 24 1.10 28.28 -9.86
CA SER A 24 2.27 28.47 -8.99
C SER A 24 3.47 29.06 -9.72
N GLN A 25 3.44 29.15 -11.05
CA GLN A 25 4.49 29.78 -11.85
C GLN A 25 4.13 31.24 -12.16
N LYS A 26 5.15 32.10 -12.21
CA LYS A 26 4.97 33.55 -12.46
C LYS A 26 4.24 33.87 -13.79
N ASP A 27 4.46 33.06 -14.81
CA ASP A 27 3.84 33.19 -16.13
C ASP A 27 2.56 32.35 -16.30
N GLY A 28 2.13 31.64 -15.24
CA GLY A 28 0.91 30.83 -15.23
C GLY A 28 1.01 29.48 -15.98
N TYR A 29 2.20 29.06 -16.43
CA TYR A 29 2.40 27.86 -17.21
C TYR A 29 3.55 26.98 -16.68
N GLU A 30 3.44 25.68 -16.93
CA GLU A 30 4.48 24.71 -16.60
C GLU A 30 5.82 25.00 -17.28
N ASN A 31 6.93 24.60 -16.65
CA ASN A 31 8.28 24.78 -17.17
C ASN A 31 8.67 23.75 -18.25
N TYR A 32 7.87 22.69 -18.39
CA TYR A 32 8.03 21.66 -19.42
C TYR A 32 6.84 21.68 -20.37
N CYS A 33 7.08 21.54 -21.68
CA CYS A 33 6.00 21.35 -22.65
C CYS A 33 5.22 20.06 -22.36
N LYS A 34 3.98 19.96 -22.82
CA LYS A 34 3.08 18.82 -22.56
C LYS A 34 3.72 17.46 -22.87
N PRO A 35 4.42 17.24 -24.00
CA PRO A 35 5.14 15.98 -24.25
C PRO A 35 6.22 15.69 -23.21
N CYS A 36 7.06 16.66 -22.88
CA CYS A 36 8.12 16.51 -21.89
C CYS A 36 7.58 16.28 -20.47
N LYS A 37 6.46 16.95 -20.11
CA LYS A 37 5.77 16.73 -18.84
C LYS A 37 5.17 15.32 -18.75
N ASN A 38 4.61 14.81 -19.86
CA ASN A 38 4.09 13.44 -19.91
C ASN A 38 5.20 12.40 -19.71
N ILE A 39 6.37 12.61 -20.34
CA ILE A 39 7.54 11.73 -20.13
C ILE A 39 8.02 11.82 -18.67
N TYR A 40 8.12 13.03 -18.13
CA TYR A 40 8.49 13.26 -16.74
C TYR A 40 7.50 12.58 -15.77
N ASN A 41 6.20 12.74 -16.01
CA ASN A 41 5.15 12.11 -15.23
C ASN A 41 5.22 10.59 -15.36
N LYS A 42 5.36 10.03 -16.56
CA LYS A 42 5.52 8.57 -16.75
C LYS A 42 6.76 8.01 -16.05
N SER A 43 7.84 8.77 -15.96
CA SER A 43 9.05 8.36 -15.23
C SER A 43 8.90 8.48 -13.70
N ASN A 44 8.09 9.42 -13.23
CA ASN A 44 7.85 9.69 -11.80
C ASN A 44 6.57 9.08 -11.26
N TYR A 45 5.56 8.78 -12.11
CA TYR A 45 4.36 8.06 -11.69
C TYR A 45 4.66 6.60 -11.41
N GLY A 46 4.97 6.37 -10.16
CA GLY A 46 5.31 5.06 -9.62
C GLY A 46 6.58 4.59 -10.33
N ASN A 47 7.68 4.98 -9.76
CA ASN A 47 8.97 4.44 -10.07
C ASN A 47 8.76 2.95 -10.41
N LYS A 48 8.94 2.59 -11.69
CA LYS A 48 8.75 1.22 -12.18
C LYS A 48 9.55 0.23 -11.31
N PHE A 49 10.67 0.71 -10.75
CA PHE A 49 11.47 0.05 -9.73
C PHE A 49 10.73 -0.11 -8.39
N THR A 50 10.00 0.89 -7.90
CA THR A 50 9.26 0.78 -6.65
C THR A 50 8.14 -0.25 -6.76
N LYS A 51 7.36 -0.22 -7.87
CA LYS A 51 6.34 -1.25 -8.15
C LYS A 51 6.94 -2.64 -8.30
N LEU A 52 8.08 -2.75 -9.00
CA LEU A 52 8.78 -4.02 -9.17
C LEU A 52 9.35 -4.52 -7.83
N TYR A 53 9.93 -3.62 -7.02
CA TYR A 53 10.44 -3.93 -5.69
C TYR A 53 9.33 -4.41 -4.75
N LEU A 54 8.19 -3.72 -4.71
CA LEU A 54 7.05 -4.09 -3.87
C LEU A 54 6.50 -5.48 -4.25
N LYS A 55 6.48 -5.82 -5.54
CA LYS A 55 6.07 -7.15 -6.02
C LYS A 55 7.16 -8.22 -5.93
N LYS A 56 8.43 -7.83 -5.83
CA LYS A 56 9.58 -8.77 -5.83
C LYS A 56 9.55 -9.76 -4.66
N GLY A 57 8.90 -9.42 -3.54
CA GLY A 57 8.71 -10.31 -2.40
C GLY A 57 7.78 -11.49 -2.67
N GLY A 58 7.04 -11.46 -3.79
CA GLY A 58 6.00 -12.42 -4.12
C GLY A 58 4.68 -12.12 -3.43
N TYR A 59 3.67 -12.90 -3.80
CA TYR A 59 2.36 -12.90 -3.15
C TYR A 59 2.28 -14.03 -2.12
N GLY A 60 1.52 -13.84 -1.05
CA GLY A 60 1.39 -14.88 -0.04
C GLY A 60 0.56 -14.47 1.18
N ILE A 61 0.62 -15.33 2.17
CA ILE A 61 -0.02 -15.17 3.47
C ILE A 61 1.04 -14.72 4.47
N TYR A 62 0.71 -13.75 5.29
CA TYR A 62 1.59 -13.19 6.30
C TYR A 62 0.89 -13.03 7.65
N LYS A 63 1.69 -12.93 8.68
CA LYS A 63 1.27 -12.63 10.05
C LYS A 63 1.95 -11.35 10.53
N MET A 64 1.17 -10.42 11.10
CA MET A 64 1.66 -9.28 11.87
C MET A 64 1.57 -9.65 13.34
N LEU A 65 2.69 -9.96 13.97
CA LEU A 65 2.78 -10.41 15.36
C LEU A 65 3.25 -9.28 16.27
N ASN A 66 2.47 -8.96 17.30
CA ASN A 66 2.95 -8.14 18.40
C ASN A 66 3.87 -9.00 19.29
N LEU A 67 5.13 -8.60 19.41
CA LEU A 67 6.13 -9.40 20.13
C LEU A 67 5.94 -9.38 21.65
N GLU A 68 5.20 -8.41 22.17
CA GLU A 68 4.94 -8.27 23.62
C GLU A 68 3.65 -9.01 24.02
N THR A 69 2.52 -8.67 23.40
CA THR A 69 1.21 -9.26 23.76
C THR A 69 0.98 -10.63 23.15
N LYS A 70 1.74 -11.01 22.12
CA LYS A 70 1.56 -12.19 21.28
C LYS A 70 0.27 -12.20 20.47
N GLU A 71 -0.46 -11.09 20.48
CA GLU A 71 -1.57 -10.86 19.55
C GLU A 71 -1.07 -10.78 18.12
N TYR A 72 -1.87 -11.26 17.18
CA TYR A 72 -1.47 -11.24 15.77
C TYR A 72 -2.64 -11.08 14.80
N TYR A 73 -2.32 -10.58 13.63
CA TYR A 73 -3.21 -10.47 12.50
C TYR A 73 -2.67 -11.31 11.34
N ILE A 74 -3.55 -12.03 10.64
CA ILE A 74 -3.23 -12.78 9.44
C ILE A 74 -3.83 -12.06 8.24
N GLY A 75 -3.06 -11.93 7.17
CA GLY A 75 -3.50 -11.28 5.93
C GLY A 75 -2.81 -11.86 4.70
N LYS A 76 -3.27 -11.42 3.52
CA LYS A 76 -2.72 -11.80 2.22
C LYS A 76 -2.37 -10.60 1.37
N GLY A 77 -1.54 -10.83 0.38
CA GLY A 77 -1.22 -9.83 -0.64
C GLY A 77 0.23 -9.90 -1.12
N TRP A 78 0.64 -8.89 -1.89
CA TRP A 78 2.04 -8.71 -2.26
C TRP A 78 2.85 -8.38 -1.00
N LEU A 79 3.71 -9.29 -0.58
CA LEU A 79 4.30 -9.33 0.77
C LEU A 79 5.03 -8.04 1.13
N ASN A 80 5.89 -7.52 0.24
CA ASN A 80 6.61 -6.27 0.51
C ASN A 80 5.68 -5.05 0.55
N GLU A 81 4.67 -5.02 -0.33
CA GLU A 81 3.69 -3.94 -0.37
C GLU A 81 2.85 -3.91 0.91
N ARG A 82 2.35 -5.06 1.34
CA ARG A 82 1.55 -5.19 2.57
C ARG A 82 2.34 -4.84 3.82
N LYS A 83 3.61 -5.27 3.88
CA LYS A 83 4.52 -4.90 4.98
C LYS A 83 4.65 -3.38 5.10
N VAL A 84 4.99 -2.71 4.00
CA VAL A 84 5.17 -1.24 3.98
C VAL A 84 3.85 -0.53 4.33
N ASP A 85 2.72 -0.96 3.76
CA ASP A 85 1.39 -0.37 3.98
C ASP A 85 0.97 -0.48 5.45
N HIS A 86 1.07 -1.67 6.06
CA HIS A 86 0.71 -1.86 7.47
C HIS A 86 1.53 -0.97 8.39
N PHE A 87 2.86 -1.01 8.31
CA PHE A 87 3.71 -0.20 9.19
C PHE A 87 3.53 1.30 8.97
N SER A 88 3.34 1.74 7.75
CA SER A 88 3.08 3.14 7.43
C SER A 88 1.76 3.62 8.06
N LYS A 89 0.68 2.84 7.92
CA LYS A 89 -0.63 3.17 8.48
C LYS A 89 -0.66 3.12 10.01
N LEU A 90 0.00 2.13 10.61
CA LEU A 90 0.12 2.01 12.07
C LEU A 90 0.84 3.22 12.66
N LYS A 91 2.00 3.61 12.08
CA LYS A 91 2.76 4.80 12.50
C LYS A 91 1.97 6.10 12.32
N ALA A 92 1.17 6.21 11.27
CA ALA A 92 0.34 7.38 11.00
C ALA A 92 -0.97 7.41 11.81
N ASN A 93 -1.25 6.41 12.64
CA ASN A 93 -2.53 6.23 13.35
C ASN A 93 -3.75 6.20 12.41
N LYS A 94 -3.60 5.51 11.28
CA LYS A 94 -4.62 5.41 10.19
C LYS A 94 -4.89 3.97 9.76
N HIS A 95 -4.55 3.00 10.59
CA HIS A 95 -4.76 1.60 10.22
C HIS A 95 -6.25 1.25 10.24
N SER A 96 -6.73 0.53 9.20
CA SER A 96 -8.14 0.16 9.02
C SER A 96 -8.65 -0.85 10.07
N ASN A 97 -7.76 -1.66 10.65
CA ASN A 97 -8.11 -2.56 11.74
C ASN A 97 -7.86 -1.84 13.08
N PRO A 98 -8.92 -1.47 13.83
CA PRO A 98 -8.80 -0.69 15.07
C PRO A 98 -8.15 -1.47 16.21
N TYR A 99 -8.28 -2.80 16.26
CA TYR A 99 -7.63 -3.61 17.31
C TYR A 99 -6.11 -3.66 17.09
N MET A 100 -5.68 -3.83 15.83
CA MET A 100 -4.29 -3.78 15.47
C MET A 100 -3.70 -2.38 15.73
N GLN A 101 -4.46 -1.32 15.44
CA GLN A 101 -4.04 0.06 15.75
C GLN A 101 -3.92 0.26 17.25
N LYS A 102 -4.90 -0.17 18.04
CA LYS A 102 -4.86 -0.08 19.52
C LYS A 102 -3.68 -0.85 20.11
N SER A 103 -3.46 -2.09 19.65
CA SER A 103 -2.32 -2.91 20.08
C SER A 103 -0.98 -2.23 19.75
N TYR A 104 -0.86 -1.60 18.58
CA TYR A 104 0.35 -0.88 18.17
C TYR A 104 0.60 0.40 19.01
N ILE A 105 -0.45 1.15 19.38
CA ILE A 105 -0.31 2.34 20.23
C ILE A 105 0.24 1.98 21.61
N LEU A 106 -0.25 0.89 22.19
CA LEU A 106 0.15 0.44 23.52
C LEU A 106 1.52 -0.26 23.50
N PHE A 107 1.78 -1.05 22.46
CA PHE A 107 2.94 -1.92 22.33
C PHE A 107 3.45 -1.89 20.87
N PRO A 108 4.28 -0.91 20.47
CA PRO A 108 4.64 -0.68 19.05
C PRO A 108 5.67 -1.66 18.50
N ASN A 109 5.80 -2.84 19.06
CA ASN A 109 6.80 -3.84 18.70
C ASN A 109 6.18 -4.99 17.88
N PHE A 110 5.93 -4.71 16.59
CA PHE A 110 5.36 -5.67 15.65
C PHE A 110 6.40 -6.24 14.70
N GLU A 111 6.28 -7.53 14.43
CA GLU A 111 7.04 -8.26 13.42
C GLU A 111 6.14 -8.70 12.26
N PHE A 112 6.66 -8.59 11.03
CA PHE A 112 6.02 -9.11 9.82
C PHE A 112 6.62 -10.45 9.46
N GLN A 113 5.85 -11.51 9.58
CA GLN A 113 6.26 -12.90 9.31
C GLN A 113 5.54 -13.42 8.06
N ILE A 114 6.29 -14.05 7.15
CA ILE A 114 5.72 -14.73 5.98
C ILE A 114 5.34 -16.14 6.40
N LEU A 115 4.06 -16.49 6.26
CA LEU A 115 3.56 -17.85 6.56
C LEU A 115 3.67 -18.75 5.34
N GLU A 116 3.26 -18.26 4.17
CA GLU A 116 3.27 -19.02 2.93
C GLU A 116 3.37 -18.09 1.72
N LYS A 117 4.11 -18.50 0.67
CA LYS A 117 4.03 -17.88 -0.66
C LYS A 117 3.09 -18.70 -1.53
N CYS A 118 2.17 -18.04 -2.21
CA CYS A 118 1.20 -18.69 -3.10
C CYS A 118 0.84 -17.80 -4.28
N GLU A 119 0.15 -18.37 -5.25
CA GLU A 119 -0.41 -17.59 -6.36
C GLU A 119 -1.59 -16.72 -5.86
N PRO A 120 -1.81 -15.54 -6.47
CA PRO A 120 -2.87 -14.61 -6.04
C PRO A 120 -4.27 -15.23 -6.00
N GLU A 121 -4.55 -16.14 -6.93
CA GLU A 121 -5.84 -16.84 -7.08
C GLU A 121 -6.13 -17.72 -5.85
N LEU A 122 -5.12 -18.31 -5.24
CA LEU A 122 -5.23 -19.15 -4.04
C LEU A 122 -5.25 -18.34 -2.75
N GLY A 123 -4.88 -17.07 -2.80
CA GLY A 123 -4.68 -16.24 -1.62
C GLY A 123 -5.87 -16.19 -0.68
N SER A 124 -7.10 -16.07 -1.20
CA SER A 124 -8.31 -16.00 -0.36
C SER A 124 -8.59 -17.31 0.38
N LEU A 125 -8.40 -18.44 -0.30
CA LEU A 125 -8.57 -19.77 0.28
C LEU A 125 -7.53 -20.00 1.37
N ARG A 126 -6.25 -19.74 1.08
CA ARG A 126 -5.15 -19.96 2.01
C ARG A 126 -5.25 -19.06 3.25
N GLU A 127 -5.52 -17.76 3.06
CA GLU A 127 -5.75 -16.83 4.19
C GLU A 127 -6.86 -17.35 5.11
N ARG A 128 -8.00 -17.77 4.54
CA ARG A 128 -9.13 -18.33 5.32
C ARG A 128 -8.72 -19.56 6.11
N THR A 129 -7.96 -20.48 5.50
CA THR A 129 -7.44 -21.69 6.17
C THR A 129 -6.61 -21.30 7.39
N TYR A 130 -5.61 -20.43 7.23
CA TYR A 130 -4.75 -19.97 8.33
C TYR A 130 -5.53 -19.28 9.45
N ILE A 131 -6.54 -18.48 9.09
CA ILE A 131 -7.37 -17.78 10.08
C ILE A 131 -8.24 -18.77 10.87
N ILE A 132 -8.85 -19.77 10.20
CA ILE A 132 -9.64 -20.82 10.88
C ILE A 132 -8.75 -21.64 11.82
N GLU A 133 -7.58 -22.06 11.37
CA GLU A 133 -6.63 -22.80 12.21
C GLU A 133 -6.17 -21.97 13.41
N ALA A 134 -5.90 -20.68 13.22
CA ALA A 134 -5.52 -19.77 14.28
C ALA A 134 -6.65 -19.57 15.30
N PHE A 135 -7.89 -19.39 14.82
CA PHE A 135 -9.08 -19.25 15.66
C PHE A 135 -9.30 -20.49 16.54
N LEU A 136 -9.17 -21.68 15.96
CA LEU A 136 -9.34 -22.93 16.72
C LEU A 136 -8.25 -23.19 17.77
N LYS A 137 -7.06 -22.61 17.58
CA LYS A 137 -5.91 -22.79 18.50
C LYS A 137 -5.80 -21.70 19.55
N GLU A 138 -5.98 -20.45 19.18
CA GLU A 138 -5.65 -19.28 20.00
C GLU A 138 -6.60 -18.10 19.75
N GLU A 139 -7.90 -18.29 19.90
CA GLU A 139 -8.95 -17.30 19.60
C GLU A 139 -8.65 -15.92 20.21
N ASN A 140 -8.22 -15.88 21.46
CA ASN A 140 -8.01 -14.64 22.23
C ASN A 140 -6.84 -13.77 21.74
N LYS A 141 -6.03 -14.26 20.79
CA LYS A 141 -4.85 -13.54 20.27
C LYS A 141 -5.01 -13.07 18.83
N LEU A 142 -6.06 -13.51 18.16
CA LEU A 142 -6.31 -13.19 16.77
C LEU A 142 -6.98 -11.83 16.62
N LEU A 143 -6.33 -10.90 15.91
CA LEU A 143 -6.83 -9.54 15.64
C LEU A 143 -7.70 -9.42 14.37
N ASN A 144 -8.04 -10.53 13.72
CA ASN A 144 -8.88 -10.60 12.53
C ASN A 144 -10.37 -10.52 12.87
N GLN A 145 -10.92 -9.31 12.90
CA GLN A 145 -12.29 -9.02 13.36
C GLN A 145 -13.43 -9.66 12.57
N HIS A 146 -13.23 -9.95 11.29
CA HIS A 146 -14.34 -10.34 10.40
C HIS A 146 -14.79 -11.80 10.54
N ILE A 147 -14.17 -12.58 11.42
CA ILE A 147 -14.47 -14.00 11.58
C ILE A 147 -15.49 -14.21 12.71
N THR A 148 -15.34 -13.55 13.83
CA THR A 148 -16.29 -13.61 14.95
C THR A 148 -17.72 -13.26 14.52
N LEU A 149 -17.91 -12.24 13.69
CA LEU A 149 -19.25 -11.80 13.24
C LEU A 149 -19.91 -12.68 12.16
N ARG A 150 -19.17 -13.63 11.54
CA ARG A 150 -19.74 -14.54 10.53
C ARG A 150 -20.05 -15.93 11.08
N TRP A 151 -19.40 -16.35 12.17
CA TRP A 151 -19.71 -17.62 12.82
C TRP A 151 -21.03 -17.60 13.53
N ASP A 152 -21.41 -16.47 14.16
CA ASP A 152 -22.71 -16.28 14.78
C ASP A 152 -23.87 -16.43 13.79
N LYS A 153 -23.64 -16.12 12.49
CA LYS A 153 -24.63 -16.26 11.40
C LYS A 153 -24.68 -17.64 10.75
N LEU A 154 -23.75 -18.55 11.06
CA LEU A 154 -23.72 -19.91 10.52
C LEU A 154 -24.28 -20.96 11.48
N GLN A 155 -24.69 -20.52 12.69
CA GLN A 155 -25.35 -21.37 13.70
C GLN A 155 -26.87 -21.14 13.79
N GLU A 156 -27.42 -20.19 13.00
CA GLU A 156 -28.85 -20.02 12.74
C GLU A 156 -29.28 -20.77 11.45
#